data_0bcfdce8565a0ab35475e13dc12347f6
#
_entry.id   0bcfdce8565a0ab35475e13dc12347f6
#
_cell.length_a   1.000
_cell.length_b   1.000
_cell.length_c   1.000
_cell.angle_alpha   90.00
_cell.angle_beta   90.00
_cell.angle_gamma   90.00
#
_symmetry.space_group_name_H-M   'P 1'
#
loop_
_entity.id
_entity.type
_entity.pdbx_description
1 polymer ?
#
loop_
_entity_poly.entity_id
_entity_poly.type
_entity_poly.pdbx_seq_one_letter_code
_entity_poly.pdbx_strand_id
1 'polypeptide(L)'
;TGGIIRSGEHKSTVMADQASPSPQDINGGSSARKSRPKPAATHKGQSRIAPSVHPGAGRWPKLRSYAAIDLGTNNCRLLVAKPSSDGFIVTDAFSRVVRLGEGLVESGKISSRAMDRAVAALAICADKLRRRNVTLARSVATEACRRASNGDMFIERVRRETGIALDVITAEEEARLAVLGCHILLEPGEGPALIFDIGGGSTELVLVDTSGSAPEIIDWQSAPWGVVSLTESEKFDGDDPAARREAFAAMRARVTDSFASFAARLPRLDQCDYRLLGTSGTVTTLASLHLKLPHYDRKVIDGLIVPTESMRDISNMLAQASPDERA
;
A
#
# COMPACT_ATOMS: atom_id res chain seq x y z
N THR A 1 -5.43 -37.25 -1.05
CA THR A 1 -6.87 -37.21 -1.39
C THR A 1 -7.15 -35.79 -1.85
N GLY A 2 -7.27 -35.64 -3.19
CA GLY A 2 -7.39 -34.34 -3.81
C GLY A 2 -8.77 -33.72 -3.59
N GLY A 3 -8.81 -32.51 -3.05
CA GLY A 3 -9.97 -31.64 -3.07
C GLY A 3 -9.96 -30.82 -4.36
N ILE A 4 -10.94 -31.05 -5.21
CA ILE A 4 -11.17 -30.27 -6.42
C ILE A 4 -11.70 -28.91 -5.98
N ILE A 5 -10.90 -27.87 -6.15
CA ILE A 5 -11.36 -26.48 -6.03
C ILE A 5 -12.13 -26.15 -7.32
N ARG A 6 -13.45 -26.04 -7.22
CA ARG A 6 -14.27 -25.50 -8.31
C ARG A 6 -13.97 -24.01 -8.42
N SER A 7 -13.62 -23.58 -9.61
CA SER A 7 -13.35 -22.19 -9.98
C SER A 7 -14.63 -21.35 -9.91
N GLY A 8 -14.82 -20.67 -8.77
CA GLY A 8 -15.57 -19.41 -8.79
C GLY A 8 -14.62 -18.33 -9.26
N GLU A 9 -15.07 -17.42 -10.09
CA GLU A 9 -14.30 -16.24 -10.51
C GLU A 9 -14.08 -15.33 -9.30
N HIS A 10 -13.00 -15.57 -8.55
CA HIS A 10 -12.60 -14.67 -7.48
C HIS A 10 -11.83 -13.51 -8.10
N LYS A 11 -12.42 -12.33 -8.09
CA LYS A 11 -11.79 -11.09 -8.51
C LYS A 11 -11.01 -10.53 -7.33
N SER A 12 -9.75 -10.15 -7.57
CA SER A 12 -8.93 -9.43 -6.60
C SER A 12 -8.84 -7.96 -7.00
N THR A 13 -9.14 -7.05 -6.09
CA THR A 13 -8.96 -5.62 -6.31
C THR A 13 -7.60 -5.19 -5.78
N VAL A 14 -6.85 -4.43 -6.56
CA VAL A 14 -5.47 -4.03 -6.24
C VAL A 14 -5.38 -2.53 -6.02
N MET A 15 -4.78 -2.12 -4.93
CA MET A 15 -4.53 -0.72 -4.59
C MET A 15 -3.09 -0.29 -4.86
N ALA A 16 -2.94 0.92 -5.35
CA ALA A 16 -1.63 1.52 -5.55
C ALA A 16 -0.99 2.08 -4.29
N ASP A 17 0.30 2.03 -4.32
CA ASP A 17 1.16 2.76 -3.43
C ASP A 17 1.07 4.27 -3.68
N GLN A 18 1.10 5.09 -2.62
CA GLN A 18 1.09 6.55 -2.72
C GLN A 18 2.45 7.11 -3.16
N ALA A 19 2.98 6.66 -4.30
CA ALA A 19 4.21 7.20 -4.87
C ALA A 19 3.95 8.39 -5.81
N SER A 20 4.81 9.39 -5.73
CA SER A 20 4.72 10.67 -6.43
C SER A 20 4.74 10.56 -7.95
N PRO A 21 4.11 11.50 -8.66
CA PRO A 21 4.41 11.71 -10.05
C PRO A 21 5.79 12.36 -10.22
N SER A 22 6.58 11.86 -11.13
CA SER A 22 7.77 12.53 -11.63
C SER A 22 7.40 13.85 -12.29
N PRO A 23 8.17 14.94 -12.10
CA PRO A 23 7.94 16.18 -12.83
C PRO A 23 8.48 16.00 -14.25
N GLN A 24 7.62 16.03 -15.25
CA GLN A 24 7.99 16.32 -16.63
C GLN A 24 7.17 17.47 -17.16
N ASP A 25 7.89 18.51 -17.37
CA ASP A 25 7.86 19.60 -18.35
C ASP A 25 6.54 20.01 -19.00
N ILE A 26 6.21 21.25 -18.66
CA ILE A 26 5.31 22.14 -19.38
C ILE A 26 6.05 22.66 -20.61
N ASN A 27 5.54 22.42 -21.80
CA ASN A 27 5.68 23.37 -22.90
C ASN A 27 4.53 23.22 -23.92
N GLY A 28 3.74 24.25 -24.02
CA GLY A 28 3.46 25.14 -25.10
C GLY A 28 2.66 24.65 -26.30
N GLY A 29 1.51 25.32 -26.57
CA GLY A 29 1.08 25.44 -27.95
C GLY A 29 -0.44 25.38 -28.22
N SER A 30 -1.12 26.49 -28.07
CA SER A 30 -1.99 27.19 -29.03
C SER A 30 -3.13 26.47 -29.74
N SER A 31 -4.33 26.97 -29.43
CA SER A 31 -5.46 27.32 -30.32
C SER A 31 -6.14 26.28 -31.20
N ALA A 32 -7.44 26.09 -30.97
CA ALA A 32 -8.49 26.39 -31.98
C ALA A 32 -9.91 26.25 -31.38
N ARG A 33 -10.66 27.32 -31.50
CA ARG A 33 -12.12 27.41 -31.29
C ARG A 33 -12.87 26.60 -32.33
N LYS A 34 -13.97 25.93 -31.95
CA LYS A 34 -15.23 25.90 -32.75
C LYS A 34 -16.42 25.45 -31.90
N SER A 35 -17.32 26.37 -31.74
CA SER A 35 -18.81 26.43 -31.87
C SER A 35 -19.71 25.31 -31.35
N ARG A 36 -20.60 25.75 -30.50
CA ARG A 36 -21.89 25.15 -30.03
C ARG A 36 -22.88 24.90 -31.16
N PRO A 37 -23.91 24.03 -30.93
CA PRO A 37 -25.25 24.57 -30.72
C PRO A 37 -26.03 23.97 -29.51
N LYS A 38 -26.91 24.81 -28.94
CA LYS A 38 -28.13 24.52 -28.17
C LYS A 38 -29.33 24.53 -29.16
N PRO A 39 -30.60 24.24 -28.80
CA PRO A 39 -31.23 23.76 -27.57
C PRO A 39 -32.38 22.74 -27.81
N ALA A 40 -33.04 22.23 -26.77
CA ALA A 40 -34.49 22.23 -26.67
C ALA A 40 -35.00 21.75 -25.31
N ALA A 41 -36.06 22.35 -24.89
CA ALA A 41 -36.64 22.40 -23.57
C ALA A 41 -37.70 21.32 -23.28
N THR A 42 -38.06 21.27 -21.98
CA THR A 42 -39.32 20.96 -21.28
C THR A 42 -39.58 19.51 -20.87
N HIS A 43 -39.61 19.25 -19.53
CA HIS A 43 -40.88 19.08 -18.84
C HIS A 43 -40.71 19.18 -17.30
N LYS A 44 -41.70 19.85 -16.69
CA LYS A 44 -41.88 20.11 -15.26
C LYS A 44 -42.27 18.83 -14.52
N GLY A 45 -41.70 18.62 -13.34
CA GLY A 45 -42.17 17.73 -12.31
C GLY A 45 -41.65 18.21 -10.97
N GLN A 46 -42.47 18.98 -10.23
CA GLN A 46 -42.15 19.43 -8.88
C GLN A 46 -42.33 18.26 -7.92
N SER A 47 -41.26 17.87 -7.23
CA SER A 47 -41.33 17.17 -5.96
C SER A 47 -40.50 17.95 -4.95
N ARG A 48 -41.22 18.58 -4.00
CA ARG A 48 -40.61 19.27 -2.86
C ARG A 48 -40.02 18.20 -1.91
N ILE A 49 -38.72 18.07 -1.84
CA ILE A 49 -38.05 17.43 -0.73
C ILE A 49 -37.48 18.53 0.14
N ALA A 50 -37.88 18.54 1.41
CA ALA A 50 -37.45 19.48 2.42
C ALA A 50 -35.92 19.40 2.60
N PRO A 51 -35.24 20.53 2.88
CA PRO A 51 -33.81 20.50 3.12
C PRO A 51 -33.55 19.82 4.46
N SER A 52 -32.85 18.68 4.43
CA SER A 52 -32.24 18.11 5.62
C SER A 52 -31.14 19.07 6.09
N VAL A 53 -31.35 19.65 7.25
CA VAL A 53 -30.36 20.47 7.95
C VAL A 53 -29.23 19.53 8.41
N HIS A 54 -28.17 19.48 7.68
CA HIS A 54 -26.92 18.90 8.17
C HIS A 54 -26.34 19.83 9.25
N PRO A 55 -26.06 19.33 10.47
CA PRO A 55 -25.45 20.15 11.50
C PRO A 55 -24.03 20.51 11.07
N GLY A 56 -23.83 21.81 10.87
CA GLY A 56 -22.56 22.50 10.89
C GLY A 56 -21.39 21.86 10.15
N ALA A 57 -21.26 22.11 8.85
CA ALA A 57 -19.96 22.04 8.18
C ALA A 57 -19.02 23.00 8.91
N GLY A 58 -18.26 22.46 9.85
CA GLY A 58 -17.20 23.19 10.53
C GLY A 58 -16.30 23.80 9.47
N ARG A 59 -16.20 25.12 9.47
CA ARG A 59 -15.39 25.91 8.57
C ARG A 59 -13.91 25.53 8.79
N TRP A 60 -13.44 24.50 8.09
CA TRP A 60 -12.04 24.12 8.10
C TRP A 60 -11.21 25.34 7.67
N PRO A 61 -10.19 25.72 8.44
CA PRO A 61 -9.35 26.84 8.03
C PRO A 61 -8.75 26.47 6.67
N LYS A 62 -9.09 27.23 5.62
CA LYS A 62 -8.77 26.98 4.21
C LYS A 62 -7.27 26.88 3.87
N LEU A 63 -6.38 26.90 4.87
CA LEU A 63 -4.94 27.03 4.69
C LEU A 63 -4.09 25.96 5.39
N ARG A 64 -4.67 25.00 6.11
CA ARG A 64 -3.85 23.99 6.82
C ARG A 64 -3.44 22.87 5.87
N SER A 65 -2.13 22.63 5.80
CA SER A 65 -1.57 21.45 5.15
C SER A 65 -1.25 20.40 6.20
N TYR A 66 -1.56 19.16 5.88
CA TYR A 66 -1.28 18.00 6.71
C TYR A 66 -0.32 17.09 5.98
N ALA A 67 0.45 16.30 6.71
CA ALA A 67 1.33 15.31 6.11
C ALA A 67 1.32 13.99 6.87
N ALA A 68 1.65 12.93 6.13
CA ALA A 68 1.97 11.63 6.68
C ALA A 68 3.33 11.18 6.14
N ILE A 69 4.18 10.67 7.04
CA ILE A 69 5.43 10.00 6.68
C ILE A 69 5.30 8.55 7.13
N ASP A 70 5.63 7.63 6.22
CA ASP A 70 5.74 6.21 6.46
C ASP A 70 7.18 5.76 6.16
N LEU A 71 7.86 5.29 7.20
CA LEU A 71 9.18 4.68 7.10
C LEU A 71 9.06 3.16 7.27
N GLY A 72 8.85 2.49 6.15
CA GLY A 72 8.81 1.05 6.08
C GLY A 72 10.18 0.38 6.03
N THR A 73 10.19 -0.94 5.97
CA THR A 73 11.40 -1.75 5.85
C THR A 73 12.16 -1.49 4.55
N ASN A 74 11.45 -1.18 3.46
CA ASN A 74 12.07 -0.95 2.15
C ASN A 74 12.00 0.51 1.70
N ASN A 75 10.92 1.21 1.98
CA ASN A 75 10.63 2.53 1.42
C ASN A 75 10.43 3.58 2.52
N CYS A 76 10.80 4.82 2.21
CA CYS A 76 10.38 6.03 2.94
C CYS A 76 9.42 6.82 2.06
N ARG A 77 8.23 7.11 2.58
CA ARG A 77 7.15 7.81 1.86
C ARG A 77 6.69 9.04 2.60
N LEU A 78 6.32 10.05 1.85
CA LEU A 78 5.68 11.27 2.36
C LEU A 78 4.49 11.60 1.49
N LEU A 79 3.38 11.92 2.11
CA LEU A 79 2.22 12.54 1.48
C LEU A 79 1.93 13.86 2.17
N VAL A 80 1.73 14.93 1.40
CA VAL A 80 1.26 16.23 1.89
C VAL A 80 -0.08 16.53 1.23
N ALA A 81 -1.09 16.84 2.03
CA ALA A 81 -2.43 17.07 1.54
C ALA A 81 -3.12 18.24 2.25
N LYS A 82 -4.15 18.75 1.61
CA LYS A 82 -5.08 19.76 2.16
C LYS A 82 -6.50 19.18 2.16
N PRO A 83 -7.31 19.46 3.19
CA PRO A 83 -8.72 19.09 3.18
C PRO A 83 -9.47 19.69 1.99
N SER A 84 -10.43 18.96 1.46
CA SER A 84 -11.38 19.41 0.45
C SER A 84 -12.80 18.96 0.83
N SER A 85 -13.81 19.38 0.07
CA SER A 85 -15.21 18.95 0.28
C SER A 85 -15.38 17.44 0.18
N ASP A 86 -14.59 16.80 -0.68
CA ASP A 86 -14.72 15.39 -1.04
C ASP A 86 -13.56 14.55 -0.50
N GLY A 87 -12.97 14.99 0.64
CA GLY A 87 -11.86 14.32 1.28
C GLY A 87 -10.60 15.18 1.37
N PHE A 88 -9.59 14.96 0.54
CA PHE A 88 -8.35 15.74 0.54
C PHE A 88 -7.73 15.83 -0.86
N ILE A 89 -6.96 16.89 -1.06
CA ILE A 89 -6.19 17.11 -2.29
C ILE A 89 -4.71 16.94 -1.96
N VAL A 90 -4.03 16.02 -2.64
CA VAL A 90 -2.58 15.84 -2.53
C VAL A 90 -1.87 17.05 -3.16
N THR A 91 -1.00 17.69 -2.39
CA THR A 91 -0.26 18.89 -2.81
C THR A 91 1.23 18.63 -3.01
N ASP A 92 1.75 17.56 -2.43
CA ASP A 92 3.10 17.06 -2.63
C ASP A 92 3.19 15.61 -2.18
N ALA A 93 4.13 14.87 -2.75
CA ALA A 93 4.42 13.53 -2.34
C ALA A 93 5.91 13.22 -2.57
N PHE A 94 6.44 12.21 -1.88
CA PHE A 94 7.80 11.72 -2.05
C PHE A 94 7.84 10.25 -1.71
N SER A 95 8.60 9.50 -2.49
CA SER A 95 8.90 8.09 -2.22
C SER A 95 10.36 7.81 -2.56
N ARG A 96 11.03 7.04 -1.71
CA ARG A 96 12.40 6.59 -1.94
C ARG A 96 12.64 5.23 -1.34
N VAL A 97 13.26 4.34 -2.12
CA VAL A 97 13.77 3.06 -1.63
C VAL A 97 14.98 3.34 -0.72
N VAL A 98 14.86 2.97 0.54
CA VAL A 98 15.91 3.16 1.57
C VAL A 98 16.52 1.84 2.03
N ARG A 99 15.83 0.71 1.81
CA ARG A 99 16.26 -0.64 2.24
C ARG A 99 16.71 -0.64 3.70
N LEU A 100 15.85 -0.11 4.58
CA LEU A 100 16.17 0.00 6.02
C LEU A 100 16.38 -1.36 6.67
N GLY A 101 15.63 -2.38 6.22
CA GLY A 101 15.73 -3.75 6.71
C GLY A 101 16.84 -4.60 6.09
N GLU A 102 17.69 -4.03 5.22
CA GLU A 102 18.78 -4.78 4.57
C GLU A 102 19.72 -5.39 5.62
N GLY A 103 19.87 -6.73 5.61
CA GLY A 103 20.69 -7.50 6.55
C GLY A 103 20.12 -7.62 7.97
N LEU A 104 18.89 -7.16 8.20
CA LEU A 104 18.24 -7.19 9.53
C LEU A 104 17.91 -8.61 9.98
N VAL A 105 17.51 -9.48 9.06
CA VAL A 105 17.15 -10.88 9.38
C VAL A 105 18.34 -11.62 9.99
N GLU A 106 19.55 -11.40 9.46
CA GLU A 106 20.77 -12.07 9.91
C GLU A 106 21.39 -11.40 11.14
N SER A 107 21.46 -10.06 11.13
CA SER A 107 22.18 -9.30 12.16
C SER A 107 21.35 -8.91 13.38
N GLY A 108 20.02 -8.88 13.26
CA GLY A 108 19.13 -8.30 14.27
C GLY A 108 19.27 -6.78 14.46
N LYS A 109 20.00 -6.10 13.55
CA LYS A 109 20.32 -4.66 13.64
C LYS A 109 20.17 -3.97 12.31
N ILE A 110 19.74 -2.72 12.32
CA ILE A 110 19.80 -1.82 11.16
C ILE A 110 21.28 -1.43 10.95
N SER A 111 21.78 -1.64 9.75
CA SER A 111 23.16 -1.27 9.40
C SER A 111 23.34 0.26 9.33
N SER A 112 24.55 0.76 9.62
CA SER A 112 24.85 2.20 9.52
C SER A 112 24.54 2.76 8.14
N ARG A 113 24.84 2.01 7.07
CA ARG A 113 24.54 2.41 5.68
C ARG A 113 23.03 2.54 5.43
N ALA A 114 22.23 1.63 5.98
CA ALA A 114 20.77 1.71 5.87
C ALA A 114 20.22 2.90 6.65
N MET A 115 20.74 3.16 7.85
CA MET A 115 20.40 4.37 8.62
C MET A 115 20.73 5.65 7.84
N ASP A 116 21.92 5.72 7.22
CA ASP A 116 22.34 6.91 6.45
C ASP A 116 21.38 7.18 5.27
N ARG A 117 20.98 6.12 4.54
CA ARG A 117 20.00 6.25 3.45
C ARG A 117 18.65 6.75 3.94
N ALA A 118 18.18 6.21 5.06
CA ALA A 118 16.89 6.59 5.63
C ALA A 118 16.90 8.02 6.16
N VAL A 119 17.96 8.41 6.89
CA VAL A 119 18.15 9.80 7.38
C VAL A 119 18.19 10.78 6.20
N ALA A 120 18.92 10.46 5.13
CA ALA A 120 18.96 11.31 3.94
C ALA A 120 17.59 11.46 3.27
N ALA A 121 16.77 10.40 3.23
CA ALA A 121 15.40 10.47 2.71
C ALA A 121 14.50 11.32 3.62
N LEU A 122 14.59 11.12 4.94
CA LEU A 122 13.81 11.88 5.93
C LEU A 122 14.20 13.36 5.98
N ALA A 123 15.47 13.70 5.73
CA ALA A 123 15.91 15.10 5.59
C ALA A 123 15.19 15.80 4.43
N ILE A 124 14.99 15.10 3.30
CA ILE A 124 14.18 15.62 2.17
C ILE A 124 12.72 15.79 2.59
N CYS A 125 12.16 14.82 3.33
CA CYS A 125 10.81 14.95 3.87
C CYS A 125 10.69 16.18 4.76
N ALA A 126 11.62 16.39 5.70
CA ALA A 126 11.64 17.55 6.59
C ALA A 126 11.68 18.88 5.82
N ASP A 127 12.47 18.94 4.75
CA ASP A 127 12.53 20.11 3.87
C ASP A 127 11.20 20.36 3.14
N LYS A 128 10.57 19.31 2.61
CA LYS A 128 9.25 19.38 2.00
C LYS A 128 8.17 19.85 2.99
N LEU A 129 8.17 19.34 4.22
CA LEU A 129 7.25 19.77 5.28
C LEU A 129 7.36 21.28 5.53
N ARG A 130 8.59 21.79 5.63
CA ARG A 130 8.85 23.24 5.82
C ARG A 130 8.37 24.06 4.62
N ARG A 131 8.75 23.68 3.39
CA ARG A 131 8.37 24.42 2.16
C ARG A 131 6.86 24.41 1.92
N ARG A 132 6.14 23.37 2.32
CA ARG A 132 4.69 23.26 2.18
C ARG A 132 3.91 23.86 3.35
N ASN A 133 4.60 24.45 4.34
CA ASN A 133 4.00 25.00 5.55
C ASN A 133 3.05 24.00 6.22
N VAL A 134 3.50 22.75 6.39
CA VAL A 134 2.71 21.69 7.00
C VAL A 134 2.43 22.05 8.46
N THR A 135 1.15 22.02 8.83
CA THR A 135 0.69 22.40 10.18
C THR A 135 0.80 21.22 11.14
N LEU A 136 0.51 20.02 10.66
CA LEU A 136 0.56 18.78 11.44
C LEU A 136 1.05 17.66 10.54
N ALA A 137 2.04 16.92 11.02
CA ALA A 137 2.54 15.71 10.39
C ALA A 137 2.44 14.54 11.36
N ARG A 138 1.95 13.39 10.88
CA ARG A 138 2.16 12.10 11.54
C ARG A 138 3.28 11.36 10.83
N SER A 139 4.25 10.89 11.58
CA SER A 139 5.41 10.19 11.03
C SER A 139 5.55 8.87 11.76
N VAL A 140 5.44 7.76 11.03
CA VAL A 140 5.48 6.41 11.60
C VAL A 140 6.68 5.64 11.06
N ALA A 141 7.15 4.69 11.86
CA ALA A 141 8.11 3.67 11.47
C ALA A 141 7.53 2.29 11.82
N THR A 142 7.85 1.30 11.00
CA THR A 142 7.18 0.00 11.07
C THR A 142 8.17 -1.14 11.38
N GLU A 143 8.01 -2.32 10.80
CA GLU A 143 8.63 -3.59 11.15
C GLU A 143 10.16 -3.51 11.33
N ALA A 144 10.90 -2.84 10.44
CA ALA A 144 12.36 -2.77 10.57
C ALA A 144 12.79 -2.11 11.90
N CYS A 145 12.09 -1.05 12.32
CA CYS A 145 12.38 -0.37 13.59
C CYS A 145 11.90 -1.19 14.80
N ARG A 146 10.76 -1.89 14.69
CA ARG A 146 10.25 -2.77 15.74
C ARG A 146 11.20 -3.91 16.06
N ARG A 147 11.77 -4.54 15.02
CA ARG A 147 12.62 -5.74 15.17
C ARG A 147 14.06 -5.43 15.54
N ALA A 148 14.58 -4.30 15.11
CA ALA A 148 15.99 -3.99 15.28
C ALA A 148 16.33 -3.71 16.74
N SER A 149 17.35 -4.39 17.28
CA SER A 149 17.85 -4.14 18.64
C SER A 149 18.46 -2.75 18.81
N ASN A 150 18.75 -2.03 17.73
CA ASN A 150 19.24 -0.65 17.71
C ASN A 150 18.19 0.33 17.12
N GLY A 151 16.92 -0.06 17.11
CA GLY A 151 15.83 0.76 16.60
C GLY A 151 15.72 2.11 17.29
N ASP A 152 15.71 2.12 18.64
CA ASP A 152 15.60 3.35 19.45
C ASP A 152 16.74 4.34 19.17
N MET A 153 17.96 3.83 19.04
CA MET A 153 19.13 4.65 18.67
C MET A 153 18.94 5.30 17.29
N PHE A 154 18.38 4.56 16.34
CA PHE A 154 18.09 5.09 15.02
C PHE A 154 16.99 6.16 15.06
N ILE A 155 15.90 5.95 15.79
CA ILE A 155 14.81 6.92 15.97
C ILE A 155 15.34 8.23 16.57
N GLU A 156 16.19 8.15 17.60
CA GLU A 156 16.80 9.35 18.21
C GLU A 156 17.77 10.05 17.26
N ARG A 157 18.53 9.30 16.46
CA ARG A 157 19.35 9.86 15.39
C ARG A 157 18.51 10.64 14.37
N VAL A 158 17.40 10.08 13.90
CA VAL A 158 16.47 10.74 12.98
C VAL A 158 15.97 12.06 13.58
N ARG A 159 15.50 12.03 14.83
CA ARG A 159 15.01 13.22 15.51
C ARG A 159 16.07 14.32 15.61
N ARG A 160 17.28 13.95 15.99
CA ARG A 160 18.40 14.89 16.13
C ARG A 160 18.82 15.51 14.79
N GLU A 161 18.90 14.71 13.72
CA GLU A 161 19.45 15.14 12.44
C GLU A 161 18.40 15.78 11.51
N THR A 162 17.11 15.42 11.62
CA THR A 162 16.06 15.90 10.71
C THR A 162 14.96 16.71 11.39
N GLY A 163 14.86 16.61 12.72
CA GLY A 163 13.75 17.19 13.49
C GLY A 163 12.44 16.39 13.38
N ILE A 164 12.40 15.28 12.64
CA ILE A 164 11.22 14.43 12.52
C ILE A 164 11.16 13.50 13.74
N ALA A 165 10.01 13.52 14.44
CA ALA A 165 9.70 12.55 15.46
C ALA A 165 8.95 11.37 14.83
N LEU A 166 9.62 10.21 14.74
CA LEU A 166 9.03 8.97 14.27
C LEU A 166 8.37 8.23 15.45
N ASP A 167 7.15 7.79 15.24
CA ASP A 167 6.40 6.90 16.13
C ASP A 167 6.51 5.46 15.63
N VAL A 168 7.10 4.55 16.41
CA VAL A 168 7.20 3.14 16.03
C VAL A 168 5.88 2.47 16.36
N ILE A 169 5.05 2.29 15.35
CA ILE A 169 3.69 1.74 15.51
C ILE A 169 3.70 0.21 15.65
N THR A 170 2.72 -0.33 16.35
CA THR A 170 2.52 -1.78 16.46
C THR A 170 2.05 -2.37 15.13
N ALA A 171 2.17 -3.69 14.95
CA ALA A 171 1.63 -4.38 13.77
C ALA A 171 0.09 -4.26 13.70
N GLU A 172 -0.60 -4.21 14.85
CA GLU A 172 -2.04 -3.98 14.92
C GLU A 172 -2.42 -2.60 14.39
N GLU A 173 -1.70 -1.55 14.81
CA GLU A 173 -1.94 -0.18 14.31
C GLU A 173 -1.60 -0.07 12.82
N GLU A 174 -0.56 -0.75 12.35
CA GLU A 174 -0.21 -0.82 10.92
C GLU A 174 -1.34 -1.46 10.11
N ALA A 175 -1.86 -2.61 10.54
CA ALA A 175 -3.00 -3.29 9.94
C ALA A 175 -4.27 -2.38 9.94
N ARG A 176 -4.55 -1.72 11.06
CA ARG A 176 -5.67 -0.77 11.18
C ARG A 176 -5.55 0.39 10.21
N LEU A 177 -4.36 0.98 10.08
CA LEU A 177 -4.12 2.09 9.16
C LEU A 177 -4.22 1.64 7.70
N ALA A 178 -3.76 0.42 7.36
CA ALA A 178 -3.93 -0.16 6.04
C ALA A 178 -5.42 -0.26 5.67
N VAL A 179 -6.26 -0.83 6.54
CA VAL A 179 -7.71 -0.91 6.33
C VAL A 179 -8.33 0.47 6.11
N LEU A 180 -8.04 1.42 6.99
CA LEU A 180 -8.59 2.79 6.90
C LEU A 180 -8.15 3.51 5.62
N GLY A 181 -6.94 3.21 5.13
CA GLY A 181 -6.40 3.82 3.91
C GLY A 181 -6.98 3.23 2.62
N CYS A 182 -7.43 1.98 2.65
CA CYS A 182 -7.72 1.24 1.42
C CYS A 182 -9.17 0.75 1.26
N HIS A 183 -9.96 0.67 2.33
CA HIS A 183 -11.31 0.11 2.25
C HIS A 183 -12.23 0.77 1.21
N ILE A 184 -12.01 2.03 0.89
CA ILE A 184 -12.78 2.75 -0.14
C ILE A 184 -12.62 2.17 -1.55
N LEU A 185 -11.63 1.32 -1.78
CA LEU A 185 -11.38 0.64 -3.06
C LEU A 185 -11.92 -0.80 -3.09
N LEU A 186 -12.53 -1.26 -2.00
CA LEU A 186 -13.23 -2.53 -2.03
C LEU A 186 -14.42 -2.43 -2.99
N GLU A 187 -14.56 -3.44 -3.85
CA GLU A 187 -15.75 -3.58 -4.66
C GLU A 187 -17.00 -3.66 -3.77
N PRO A 188 -18.12 -3.02 -4.17
CA PRO A 188 -19.40 -3.25 -3.53
C PRO A 188 -19.77 -4.74 -3.59
N GLY A 189 -20.29 -5.27 -2.51
CA GLY A 189 -20.70 -6.67 -2.45
C GLY A 189 -21.04 -7.10 -1.03
N GLU A 190 -21.69 -8.23 -0.92
CA GLU A 190 -22.00 -8.87 0.36
C GLU A 190 -20.82 -9.72 0.83
N GLY A 191 -20.82 -10.09 2.11
CA GLY A 191 -19.80 -10.92 2.74
C GLY A 191 -18.55 -10.15 3.19
N PRO A 192 -17.63 -10.86 3.86
CA PRO A 192 -16.42 -10.26 4.40
C PRO A 192 -15.42 -9.92 3.31
N ALA A 193 -14.52 -8.99 3.63
CA ALA A 193 -13.37 -8.69 2.78
C ALA A 193 -12.08 -9.11 3.49
N LEU A 194 -11.14 -9.64 2.73
CA LEU A 194 -9.78 -9.93 3.18
C LEU A 194 -8.83 -8.91 2.55
N ILE A 195 -8.27 -8.05 3.39
CA ILE A 195 -7.27 -7.06 2.99
C ILE A 195 -5.90 -7.65 3.29
N PHE A 196 -4.98 -7.56 2.34
CA PHE A 196 -3.60 -7.97 2.53
C PHE A 196 -2.62 -6.87 2.12
N ASP A 197 -1.66 -6.59 3.00
CA ASP A 197 -0.56 -5.65 2.78
C ASP A 197 0.76 -6.40 2.74
N ILE A 198 1.42 -6.40 1.58
CA ILE A 198 2.71 -7.07 1.41
C ILE A 198 3.82 -6.01 1.46
N GLY A 199 4.34 -5.81 2.66
CA GLY A 199 5.44 -4.89 2.91
C GLY A 199 6.82 -5.45 2.60
N GLY A 200 7.85 -4.71 3.03
CA GLY A 200 9.25 -5.16 2.90
C GLY A 200 9.65 -6.17 3.96
N GLY A 201 9.19 -6.01 5.20
CA GLY A 201 9.58 -6.82 6.36
C GLY A 201 8.50 -7.72 6.90
N SER A 202 7.24 -7.35 6.69
CA SER A 202 6.06 -8.08 7.17
C SER A 202 4.98 -8.15 6.10
N THR A 203 3.99 -8.98 6.35
CA THR A 203 2.75 -9.06 5.60
C THR A 203 1.60 -9.12 6.59
N GLU A 204 0.65 -8.23 6.45
CA GLU A 204 -0.57 -8.17 7.24
C GLU A 204 -1.73 -8.78 6.45
N LEU A 205 -2.50 -9.65 7.11
CA LEU A 205 -3.81 -10.14 6.65
C LEU A 205 -4.87 -9.62 7.60
N VAL A 206 -5.93 -9.01 7.07
CA VAL A 206 -7.01 -8.42 7.88
C VAL A 206 -8.35 -8.81 7.31
N LEU A 207 -9.14 -9.52 8.10
CA LEU A 207 -10.52 -9.83 7.79
C LEU A 207 -11.42 -8.69 8.27
N VAL A 208 -12.24 -8.14 7.37
CA VAL A 208 -13.08 -6.96 7.63
C VAL A 208 -14.54 -7.26 7.32
N ASP A 209 -15.43 -6.83 8.21
CA ASP A 209 -16.84 -6.65 7.90
C ASP A 209 -17.05 -5.27 7.27
N THR A 210 -17.74 -5.24 6.16
CA THR A 210 -18.08 -4.02 5.41
C THR A 210 -19.58 -3.81 5.29
N SER A 211 -20.39 -4.50 6.07
CA SER A 211 -21.85 -4.35 6.10
C SER A 211 -22.29 -3.03 6.73
N GLY A 212 -21.45 -2.44 7.58
CA GLY A 212 -21.70 -1.14 8.23
C GLY A 212 -21.28 0.07 7.38
N SER A 213 -21.43 1.26 7.95
CA SER A 213 -21.00 2.53 7.34
C SER A 213 -19.48 2.74 7.36
N ALA A 214 -18.77 1.96 8.14
CA ALA A 214 -17.31 1.93 8.23
C ALA A 214 -16.85 0.47 8.33
N PRO A 215 -15.65 0.13 7.82
CA PRO A 215 -15.14 -1.21 7.94
C PRO A 215 -14.82 -1.54 9.41
N GLU A 216 -15.21 -2.72 9.84
CA GLU A 216 -14.89 -3.26 11.16
C GLU A 216 -13.92 -4.43 11.01
N ILE A 217 -12.80 -4.39 11.76
CA ILE A 217 -11.83 -5.47 11.75
C ILE A 217 -12.37 -6.64 12.59
N ILE A 218 -12.60 -7.79 11.96
CA ILE A 218 -13.08 -9.00 12.61
C ILE A 218 -11.90 -9.80 13.18
N ASP A 219 -10.84 -9.98 12.40
CA ASP A 219 -9.63 -10.71 12.77
C ASP A 219 -8.44 -10.20 11.95
N TRP A 220 -7.24 -10.36 12.46
CA TRP A 220 -6.04 -9.98 11.76
C TRP A 220 -4.84 -10.82 12.19
N GLN A 221 -3.84 -10.88 11.33
CA GLN A 221 -2.54 -11.47 11.64
C GLN A 221 -1.44 -10.77 10.84
N SER A 222 -0.32 -10.49 11.49
CA SER A 222 0.93 -10.08 10.84
C SER A 222 1.91 -11.25 10.85
N ALA A 223 2.54 -11.52 9.71
CA ALA A 223 3.66 -12.44 9.60
C ALA A 223 4.95 -11.62 9.37
N PRO A 224 6.09 -11.98 10.00
CA PRO A 224 7.37 -11.28 9.87
C PRO A 224 8.06 -11.61 8.52
N TRP A 225 7.26 -11.74 7.47
CA TRP A 225 7.68 -12.07 6.12
C TRP A 225 7.13 -11.05 5.13
N GLY A 226 7.99 -10.20 4.62
CA GLY A 226 7.78 -9.33 3.48
C GLY A 226 8.79 -9.65 2.39
N VAL A 227 8.80 -8.88 1.30
CA VAL A 227 9.66 -9.18 0.15
C VAL A 227 11.16 -9.13 0.47
N VAL A 228 11.59 -8.26 1.38
CA VAL A 228 13.00 -8.18 1.81
C VAL A 228 13.33 -9.33 2.74
N SER A 229 12.54 -9.52 3.81
CA SER A 229 12.83 -10.53 4.82
C SER A 229 12.75 -11.96 4.26
N LEU A 230 11.82 -12.26 3.34
CA LEU A 230 11.76 -13.54 2.66
C LEU A 230 12.99 -13.79 1.77
N THR A 231 13.35 -12.79 0.95
CA THR A 231 14.51 -12.93 0.06
C THR A 231 15.81 -13.13 0.86
N GLU A 232 15.95 -12.47 2.00
CA GLU A 232 17.12 -12.62 2.88
C GLU A 232 17.13 -13.96 3.65
N SER A 233 15.96 -14.58 3.86
CA SER A 233 15.86 -15.85 4.58
C SER A 233 16.35 -17.05 3.77
N GLU A 234 16.34 -16.94 2.45
CA GLU A 234 16.76 -17.99 1.54
C GLU A 234 17.99 -17.52 0.74
N LYS A 235 19.14 -18.08 1.07
CA LYS A 235 20.40 -17.85 0.32
C LYS A 235 20.47 -18.85 -0.82
N PHE A 236 20.38 -18.37 -2.05
CA PHE A 236 20.47 -19.20 -3.25
C PHE A 236 21.22 -18.50 -4.37
N ASP A 237 21.77 -19.31 -5.30
CA ASP A 237 22.31 -18.79 -6.55
C ASP A 237 21.16 -18.39 -7.47
N GLY A 238 21.04 -17.09 -7.71
CA GLY A 238 19.98 -16.52 -8.55
C GLY A 238 20.06 -16.95 -10.01
N ASP A 239 21.23 -17.37 -10.49
CA ASP A 239 21.44 -17.81 -11.87
C ASP A 239 21.12 -19.29 -12.08
N ASP A 240 21.12 -20.11 -11.01
CA ASP A 240 20.68 -21.51 -11.08
C ASP A 240 19.16 -21.66 -11.04
N PRO A 241 18.53 -22.15 -12.12
CA PRO A 241 17.07 -22.37 -12.15
C PRO A 241 16.55 -23.38 -11.11
N ALA A 242 17.37 -24.36 -10.71
CA ALA A 242 16.98 -25.36 -9.71
C ALA A 242 16.96 -24.71 -8.33
N ALA A 243 18.02 -23.98 -7.96
CA ALA A 243 18.13 -23.25 -6.72
C ALA A 243 16.99 -22.19 -6.57
N ARG A 244 16.63 -21.48 -7.66
CA ARG A 244 15.49 -20.55 -7.65
C ARG A 244 14.16 -21.22 -7.32
N ARG A 245 13.88 -22.38 -7.94
CA ARG A 245 12.63 -23.15 -7.66
C ARG A 245 12.57 -23.63 -6.22
N GLU A 246 13.70 -24.15 -5.70
CA GLU A 246 13.78 -24.62 -4.32
C GLU A 246 13.59 -23.46 -3.32
N ALA A 247 14.27 -22.35 -3.51
CA ALA A 247 14.12 -21.14 -2.69
C ALA A 247 12.67 -20.60 -2.73
N PHE A 248 12.04 -20.58 -3.91
CA PHE A 248 10.64 -20.16 -4.04
C PHE A 248 9.69 -21.11 -3.29
N ALA A 249 9.92 -22.42 -3.36
CA ALA A 249 9.12 -23.40 -2.63
C ALA A 249 9.29 -23.24 -1.11
N ALA A 250 10.52 -23.02 -0.64
CA ALA A 250 10.82 -22.76 0.77
C ALA A 250 10.15 -21.47 1.27
N MET A 251 10.26 -20.37 0.52
CA MET A 251 9.58 -19.11 0.85
C MET A 251 8.07 -19.28 0.92
N ARG A 252 7.47 -19.99 -0.04
CA ARG A 252 6.02 -20.31 0.00
C ARG A 252 5.62 -21.10 1.23
N ALA A 253 6.40 -22.12 1.60
CA ALA A 253 6.14 -22.91 2.78
C ALA A 253 6.15 -22.05 4.05
N ARG A 254 7.15 -21.19 4.22
CA ARG A 254 7.24 -20.27 5.38
C ARG A 254 6.01 -19.37 5.50
N VAL A 255 5.57 -18.78 4.38
CA VAL A 255 4.38 -17.91 4.38
C VAL A 255 3.12 -18.73 4.71
N THR A 256 2.97 -19.91 4.11
CA THR A 256 1.84 -20.81 4.37
C THR A 256 1.77 -21.20 5.84
N ASP A 257 2.88 -21.61 6.42
CA ASP A 257 2.97 -22.01 7.83
C ASP A 257 2.66 -20.84 8.76
N SER A 258 3.15 -19.65 8.42
CA SER A 258 2.92 -18.44 9.21
C SER A 258 1.44 -18.03 9.26
N PHE A 259 0.68 -18.29 8.20
CA PHE A 259 -0.75 -17.95 8.14
C PHE A 259 -1.69 -19.11 8.39
N ALA A 260 -1.18 -20.31 8.68
CA ALA A 260 -2.02 -21.50 8.88
C ALA A 260 -3.07 -21.33 9.99
N SER A 261 -2.68 -20.70 11.11
CA SER A 261 -3.59 -20.43 12.22
C SER A 261 -4.66 -19.39 11.86
N PHE A 262 -4.32 -18.37 11.11
CA PHE A 262 -5.29 -17.38 10.62
C PHE A 262 -6.26 -18.03 9.62
N ALA A 263 -5.75 -18.79 8.66
CA ALA A 263 -6.56 -19.49 7.67
C ALA A 263 -7.57 -20.46 8.32
N ALA A 264 -7.18 -21.09 9.44
CA ALA A 264 -8.09 -21.98 10.18
C ALA A 264 -9.24 -21.26 10.90
N ARG A 265 -9.11 -19.96 11.15
CA ARG A 265 -10.15 -19.11 11.76
C ARG A 265 -11.06 -18.43 10.75
N LEU A 266 -10.67 -18.38 9.48
CA LEU A 266 -11.50 -17.78 8.45
C LEU A 266 -12.78 -18.58 8.22
N PRO A 267 -13.92 -17.91 7.96
CA PRO A 267 -15.11 -18.59 7.43
C PRO A 267 -14.76 -19.41 6.18
N ARG A 268 -15.43 -20.55 6.03
CA ARG A 268 -15.12 -21.44 4.91
C ARG A 268 -15.55 -20.84 3.57
N LEU A 269 -14.75 -21.01 2.53
CA LEU A 269 -15.00 -20.52 1.16
C LEU A 269 -16.29 -21.08 0.53
N ASP A 270 -16.78 -22.24 1.02
CA ASP A 270 -18.06 -22.80 0.59
C ASP A 270 -19.27 -22.17 1.30
N GLN A 271 -19.04 -21.29 2.27
CA GLN A 271 -20.06 -20.64 3.08
C GLN A 271 -20.19 -19.14 2.78
N CYS A 272 -19.17 -18.51 2.22
CA CYS A 272 -19.20 -17.11 1.84
C CYS A 272 -18.21 -16.78 0.73
N ASP A 273 -18.56 -15.79 -0.08
CA ASP A 273 -17.66 -15.21 -1.07
C ASP A 273 -16.80 -14.12 -0.41
N TYR A 274 -15.48 -14.24 -0.59
CA TYR A 274 -14.54 -13.22 -0.13
C TYR A 274 -14.22 -12.23 -1.22
N ARG A 275 -14.21 -10.95 -0.85
CA ARG A 275 -13.57 -9.91 -1.65
C ARG A 275 -12.13 -9.76 -1.19
N LEU A 276 -11.20 -9.77 -2.13
CA LEU A 276 -9.77 -9.64 -1.85
C LEU A 276 -9.28 -8.25 -2.26
N LEU A 277 -8.60 -7.57 -1.36
CA LEU A 277 -7.99 -6.28 -1.62
C LEU A 277 -6.51 -6.32 -1.23
N GLY A 278 -5.65 -6.19 -2.23
CA GLY A 278 -4.21 -6.10 -2.00
C GLY A 278 -3.71 -4.67 -1.99
N THR A 279 -2.73 -4.39 -1.14
CA THR A 279 -2.10 -3.07 -1.02
C THR A 279 -0.58 -3.16 -1.01
N SER A 280 0.07 -2.00 -1.07
CA SER A 280 1.52 -1.81 -1.05
C SER A 280 2.23 -2.05 -2.39
N GLY A 281 3.54 -1.77 -2.42
CA GLY A 281 4.34 -1.73 -3.65
C GLY A 281 4.43 -3.06 -4.39
N THR A 282 4.45 -4.17 -3.66
CA THR A 282 4.50 -5.52 -4.26
C THR A 282 3.25 -5.78 -5.09
N VAL A 283 2.08 -5.51 -4.53
CA VAL A 283 0.79 -5.76 -5.17
C VAL A 283 0.64 -4.89 -6.42
N THR A 284 1.02 -3.62 -6.33
CA THR A 284 0.95 -2.70 -7.47
C THR A 284 1.96 -3.02 -8.57
N THR A 285 3.11 -3.61 -8.21
CA THR A 285 4.06 -4.14 -9.20
C THR A 285 3.45 -5.31 -9.97
N LEU A 286 2.79 -6.24 -9.28
CA LEU A 286 2.09 -7.36 -9.93
C LEU A 286 0.96 -6.87 -10.85
N ALA A 287 0.24 -5.83 -10.43
CA ALA A 287 -0.78 -5.18 -11.25
C ALA A 287 -0.17 -4.52 -12.52
N SER A 288 0.98 -3.86 -12.39
CA SER A 288 1.71 -3.30 -13.54
C SER A 288 2.15 -4.38 -14.53
N LEU A 289 2.62 -5.51 -14.02
CA LEU A 289 2.98 -6.67 -14.85
C LEU A 289 1.77 -7.27 -15.56
N HIS A 290 0.63 -7.37 -14.85
CA HIS A 290 -0.63 -7.84 -15.46
C HIS A 290 -1.04 -6.96 -16.64
N LEU A 291 -0.95 -5.64 -16.49
CA LEU A 291 -1.26 -4.68 -17.55
C LEU A 291 -0.13 -4.50 -18.58
N LYS A 292 1.03 -5.14 -18.35
CA LYS A 292 2.25 -4.97 -19.18
C LYS A 292 2.63 -3.49 -19.37
N LEU A 293 2.51 -2.70 -18.29
CA LEU A 293 2.82 -1.29 -18.34
C LEU A 293 4.34 -1.08 -18.48
N PRO A 294 4.80 -0.23 -19.40
CA PRO A 294 6.22 0.11 -19.53
C PRO A 294 6.72 0.97 -18.36
N HIS A 295 5.80 1.70 -17.71
CA HIS A 295 6.06 2.52 -16.53
C HIS A 295 4.86 2.44 -15.59
N TYR A 296 5.14 2.58 -14.29
CA TYR A 296 4.11 2.61 -13.27
C TYR A 296 3.14 3.80 -13.49
N ASP A 297 1.85 3.52 -13.61
CA ASP A 297 0.79 4.54 -13.65
C ASP A 297 -0.29 4.24 -12.60
N ARG A 298 -0.25 5.02 -11.53
CA ARG A 298 -1.19 4.92 -10.42
C ARG A 298 -2.65 4.97 -10.87
N LYS A 299 -2.99 5.81 -11.85
CA LYS A 299 -4.37 6.06 -12.26
C LYS A 299 -5.06 4.85 -12.88
N VAL A 300 -4.27 3.94 -13.45
CA VAL A 300 -4.78 2.71 -14.05
C VAL A 300 -4.65 1.50 -13.13
N ILE A 301 -3.89 1.63 -12.06
CA ILE A 301 -3.66 0.55 -11.08
C ILE A 301 -4.60 0.66 -9.88
N ASP A 302 -4.89 1.88 -9.38
CA ASP A 302 -5.80 2.07 -8.25
C ASP A 302 -7.20 1.53 -8.59
N GLY A 303 -7.68 0.56 -7.79
CA GLY A 303 -8.98 -0.09 -8.01
C GLY A 303 -9.00 -1.09 -9.17
N LEU A 304 -7.84 -1.47 -9.73
CA LEU A 304 -7.77 -2.50 -10.76
C LEU A 304 -8.22 -3.85 -10.22
N ILE A 305 -9.14 -4.48 -10.91
CA ILE A 305 -9.57 -5.85 -10.63
C ILE A 305 -8.73 -6.79 -11.46
N VAL A 306 -8.04 -7.71 -10.79
CA VAL A 306 -7.15 -8.68 -11.43
C VAL A 306 -7.65 -10.09 -11.16
N PRO A 307 -7.84 -10.92 -12.20
CA PRO A 307 -8.20 -12.33 -12.02
C PRO A 307 -7.13 -13.08 -11.22
N THR A 308 -7.55 -13.93 -10.31
CA THR A 308 -6.64 -14.75 -9.47
C THR A 308 -5.71 -15.61 -10.31
N GLU A 309 -6.17 -16.12 -11.45
CA GLU A 309 -5.35 -16.89 -12.38
C GLU A 309 -4.19 -16.07 -12.93
N SER A 310 -4.45 -14.82 -13.33
CA SER A 310 -3.39 -13.92 -13.80
C SER A 310 -2.32 -13.67 -12.74
N MET A 311 -2.72 -13.55 -11.47
CA MET A 311 -1.75 -13.41 -10.36
C MET A 311 -0.92 -14.68 -10.19
N ARG A 312 -1.53 -15.84 -10.34
CA ARG A 312 -0.82 -17.13 -10.27
C ARG A 312 0.18 -17.28 -11.41
N ASP A 313 -0.21 -16.92 -12.63
CA ASP A 313 0.65 -17.00 -13.81
C ASP A 313 1.85 -16.04 -13.67
N ILE A 314 1.62 -14.80 -13.23
CA ILE A 314 2.70 -13.83 -12.97
C ILE A 314 3.63 -14.35 -11.87
N SER A 315 3.10 -14.90 -10.79
CA SER A 315 3.91 -15.47 -9.71
C SER A 315 4.80 -16.61 -10.21
N ASN A 316 4.24 -17.51 -11.04
CA ASN A 316 4.98 -18.61 -11.63
C ASN A 316 6.05 -18.12 -12.63
N MET A 317 5.73 -17.14 -13.46
CA MET A 317 6.67 -16.50 -14.37
C MET A 317 7.85 -15.89 -13.60
N LEU A 318 7.56 -15.10 -12.58
CA LEU A 318 8.59 -14.46 -11.76
C LEU A 318 9.45 -15.49 -11.00
N ALA A 319 8.87 -16.60 -10.55
CA ALA A 319 9.63 -17.66 -9.88
C ALA A 319 10.64 -18.34 -10.80
N GLN A 320 10.40 -18.36 -12.11
CA GLN A 320 11.27 -18.97 -13.12
C GLN A 320 12.28 -17.98 -13.69
N ALA A 321 11.95 -16.70 -13.75
CA ALA A 321 12.79 -15.67 -14.31
C ALA A 321 14.12 -15.48 -13.53
N SER A 322 15.22 -15.30 -14.24
CA SER A 322 16.52 -14.92 -13.67
C SER A 322 16.47 -13.49 -13.10
N PRO A 323 17.46 -13.07 -12.30
CA PRO A 323 17.54 -11.68 -11.83
C PRO A 323 17.53 -10.66 -12.98
N ASP A 324 18.23 -10.93 -14.07
CA ASP A 324 18.32 -10.05 -15.24
C ASP A 324 16.98 -9.95 -16.00
N GLU A 325 16.23 -11.06 -16.08
CA GLU A 325 14.91 -11.07 -16.72
C GLU A 325 13.83 -10.35 -15.90
N ARG A 326 14.07 -10.10 -14.60
CA ARG A 326 13.17 -9.35 -13.71
C ARG A 326 13.46 -7.86 -13.69
N ALA A 327 14.66 -7.43 -14.16
CA ALA A 327 15.09 -6.04 -14.18
C ALA A 327 14.49 -5.28 -15.35
#